data_0effdc9259678e2174104b4015faf0da
#
_entry.id   0effdc9259678e2174104b4015faf0da
#
_cell.length_a   1.000
_cell.length_b   1.000
_cell.length_c   1.000
_cell.angle_alpha   90.00
_cell.angle_beta   90.00
_cell.angle_gamma   90.00
#
_symmetry.space_group_name_H-M   'P 1'
#
loop_
_entity.id
_entity.type
_entity.pdbx_description
1 polymer ?
#
loop_
_entity_poly.entity_id
_entity_poly.type
_entity_poly.pdbx_seq_one_letter_code
_entity_poly.pdbx_strand_id
1 'polypeptide(L)'
;MRNVVIVDSVRTGLAKSFRGGFNQTRADNMTAHLVNALLERNPGLDPSMVEDMILGCGAPEGAQGHNIARNVAVLSKLPIEVGGTTVNRYCSSGLQTVAMAATQVQSGFSDCIIAGGVESISTCLLYTSD
;
A
#
# COMPACT_ATOMS: atom_id res chain seq x y z
N MET A 1 -14.48 9.69 21.24
CA MET A 1 -13.64 9.21 20.14
C MET A 1 -14.43 9.23 18.84
N ARG A 2 -13.73 9.46 17.75
CA ARG A 2 -14.35 9.45 16.43
C ARG A 2 -14.61 8.00 15.99
N ASN A 3 -15.67 7.82 15.20
CA ASN A 3 -15.91 6.55 14.55
C ASN A 3 -15.00 6.45 13.31
N VAL A 4 -14.45 5.27 13.10
CA VAL A 4 -13.62 4.96 11.94
C VAL A 4 -14.41 4.04 11.03
N VAL A 5 -14.42 4.34 9.75
CA VAL A 5 -15.11 3.52 8.74
C VAL A 5 -14.17 3.14 7.61
N ILE A 6 -14.42 1.99 7.02
CA ILE A 6 -13.76 1.59 5.78
C ILE A 6 -14.69 1.98 4.64
N VAL A 7 -14.24 2.91 3.81
CA VAL A 7 -15.04 3.44 2.71
C VAL A 7 -15.02 2.50 1.51
N ASP A 8 -13.88 1.93 1.20
CA ASP A 8 -13.73 1.04 0.05
C ASP A 8 -12.48 0.16 0.23
N SER A 9 -12.41 -0.92 -0.52
CA SER A 9 -11.23 -1.77 -0.53
C SER A 9 -11.06 -2.42 -1.90
N VAL A 10 -9.81 -2.62 -2.31
CA VAL A 10 -9.46 -3.26 -3.57
C VAL A 10 -8.27 -4.20 -3.34
N ARG A 11 -8.14 -5.18 -4.23
CA ARG A 11 -6.99 -6.07 -4.21
C ARG A 11 -6.68 -6.58 -5.62
N THR A 12 -5.46 -7.01 -5.85
CA THR A 12 -5.11 -7.83 -7.01
C THR A 12 -5.47 -9.29 -6.73
N GLY A 13 -5.47 -10.10 -7.76
CA GLY A 13 -5.42 -11.55 -7.55
C GLY A 13 -4.13 -11.93 -6.85
N LEU A 14 -4.11 -13.13 -6.30
CA LEU A 14 -2.89 -13.74 -5.78
C LEU A 14 -2.23 -14.58 -6.88
N ALA A 15 -0.92 -14.55 -6.94
CA ALA A 15 -0.17 -15.35 -7.88
C ALA A 15 0.94 -16.11 -7.15
N LYS A 16 1.27 -17.29 -7.66
CA LYS A 16 2.30 -18.12 -7.06
C LYS A 16 3.67 -17.49 -7.30
N SER A 17 4.51 -17.46 -6.26
CA SER A 17 5.86 -16.92 -6.35
C SER A 17 6.67 -17.68 -7.40
N PHE A 18 7.42 -16.93 -8.21
CA PHE A 18 8.30 -17.40 -9.28
C PHE A 18 7.61 -18.04 -10.47
N ARG A 19 6.37 -18.51 -10.33
CA ARG A 19 5.66 -19.26 -11.38
C ARG A 19 4.34 -18.64 -11.79
N GLY A 20 3.86 -17.63 -11.05
CA GLY A 20 2.58 -17.03 -11.30
C GLY A 20 2.63 -15.90 -12.32
N GLY A 21 1.45 -15.39 -12.69
CA GLY A 21 1.32 -14.33 -13.69
C GLY A 21 1.93 -13.00 -13.28
N PHE A 22 2.21 -12.81 -11.99
CA PHE A 22 2.82 -11.58 -11.48
C PHE A 22 4.31 -11.71 -11.16
N ASN A 23 4.96 -12.79 -11.57
CA ASN A 23 6.34 -13.05 -11.18
C ASN A 23 7.35 -12.01 -11.69
N GLN A 24 7.00 -11.25 -12.74
CA GLN A 24 7.82 -10.16 -13.27
C GLN A 24 7.16 -8.79 -13.13
N THR A 25 6.09 -8.70 -12.39
CA THR A 25 5.39 -7.43 -12.15
C THR A 25 6.02 -6.73 -10.94
N ARG A 26 6.39 -5.47 -11.13
CA ARG A 26 6.95 -4.67 -10.02
C ARG A 26 5.87 -4.43 -8.96
N ALA A 27 6.23 -4.63 -7.72
CA ALA A 27 5.32 -4.48 -6.58
C ALA A 27 4.82 -3.03 -6.45
N ASP A 28 5.68 -2.05 -6.68
CA ASP A 28 5.31 -0.64 -6.60
C ASP A 28 4.27 -0.25 -7.66
N ASN A 29 4.46 -0.69 -8.91
CA ASN A 29 3.50 -0.42 -9.99
C ASN A 29 2.16 -1.12 -9.73
N MET A 30 2.20 -2.36 -9.26
CA MET A 30 1.00 -3.12 -8.94
C MET A 30 0.18 -2.43 -7.85
N THR A 31 0.86 -1.93 -6.83
CA THR A 31 0.19 -1.24 -5.72
C THR A 31 -0.32 0.14 -6.15
N ALA A 32 0.44 0.88 -6.95
CA ALA A 32 -0.01 2.16 -7.49
C ALA A 32 -1.28 2.00 -8.34
N HIS A 33 -1.38 0.90 -9.10
CA HIS A 33 -2.59 0.56 -9.84
C HIS A 33 -3.81 0.45 -8.92
N LEU A 34 -3.65 -0.18 -7.76
CA LEU A 34 -4.73 -0.31 -6.78
C LEU A 34 -5.13 1.04 -6.18
N VAL A 35 -4.16 1.88 -5.88
CA VAL A 35 -4.43 3.24 -5.37
C VAL A 35 -5.24 4.03 -6.39
N ASN A 36 -4.82 3.98 -7.64
CA ASN A 36 -5.53 4.67 -8.72
C ASN A 36 -6.95 4.12 -8.90
N ALA A 37 -7.14 2.81 -8.75
CA ALA A 37 -8.47 2.19 -8.80
C ALA A 37 -9.38 2.70 -7.68
N LEU A 38 -8.85 2.84 -6.47
CA LEU A 38 -9.62 3.43 -5.36
C LEU A 38 -10.08 4.86 -5.68
N LEU A 39 -9.20 5.66 -6.25
CA LEU A 39 -9.53 7.04 -6.61
C LEU A 39 -10.60 7.09 -7.72
N GLU A 40 -10.50 6.22 -8.72
CA GLU A 40 -11.49 6.14 -9.79
C GLU A 40 -12.86 5.70 -9.28
N ARG A 41 -12.89 4.75 -8.36
CA ARG A 41 -14.15 4.21 -7.81
C ARG A 41 -14.84 5.18 -6.87
N ASN A 42 -14.12 6.17 -6.37
CA ASN A 42 -14.64 7.13 -5.41
C ASN A 42 -14.45 8.57 -5.93
N PRO A 43 -15.18 8.94 -7.00
CA PRO A 43 -14.99 10.25 -7.64
C PRO A 43 -15.39 11.42 -6.74
N GLY A 44 -16.17 11.17 -5.69
CA GLY A 44 -16.51 12.19 -4.71
C GLY A 44 -15.39 12.54 -3.74
N LEU A 45 -14.31 11.74 -3.73
CA LEU A 45 -13.15 12.00 -2.90
C LEU A 45 -12.14 12.82 -3.71
N ASP A 46 -11.82 14.01 -3.23
CA ASP A 46 -10.69 14.77 -3.75
C ASP A 46 -9.40 14.07 -3.30
N PRO A 47 -8.52 13.67 -4.22
CA PRO A 47 -7.27 13.01 -3.83
C PRO A 47 -6.42 13.78 -2.82
N SER A 48 -6.53 15.10 -2.79
CA SER A 48 -5.83 15.93 -1.81
C SER A 48 -6.33 15.75 -0.37
N MET A 49 -7.47 15.08 -0.19
CA MET A 49 -7.99 14.75 1.14
C MET A 49 -7.28 13.56 1.76
N VAL A 50 -6.60 12.76 0.96
CA VAL A 50 -5.78 11.65 1.47
C VAL A 50 -4.52 12.23 2.10
N GLU A 51 -4.37 12.05 3.39
CA GLU A 51 -3.28 12.67 4.15
C GLU A 51 -2.04 11.81 4.23
N ASP A 52 -2.22 10.49 4.23
CA ASP A 52 -1.11 9.56 4.40
C ASP A 52 -1.42 8.22 3.72
N MET A 53 -0.37 7.49 3.44
CA MET A 53 -0.45 6.11 2.97
C MET A 53 0.43 5.24 3.86
N ILE A 54 -0.15 4.18 4.42
CA ILE A 54 0.57 3.23 5.25
C ILE A 54 0.52 1.88 4.58
N LEU A 55 1.65 1.37 4.12
CA LEU A 55 1.74 0.06 3.48
C LEU A 55 2.59 -0.89 4.30
N GLY A 56 2.12 -2.13 4.39
CA GLY A 56 2.87 -3.22 5.00
C GLY A 56 3.67 -3.97 3.95
N CYS A 57 4.90 -4.31 4.27
CA CYS A 57 5.74 -5.13 3.43
C CYS A 57 6.68 -5.94 4.32
N GLY A 58 6.58 -7.26 4.23
CA GLY A 58 7.35 -8.17 5.08
C GLY A 58 8.79 -8.41 4.59
N ALA A 59 9.03 -8.22 3.29
CA ALA A 59 10.35 -8.35 2.69
C ALA A 59 10.66 -7.11 1.87
N PRO A 60 11.02 -5.97 2.51
CA PRO A 60 11.22 -4.70 1.82
C PRO A 60 12.56 -4.65 1.09
N GLU A 61 12.66 -5.40 0.02
CA GLU A 61 13.86 -5.52 -0.80
C GLU A 61 13.52 -5.35 -2.29
N GLY A 62 14.49 -4.97 -3.09
CA GLY A 62 14.33 -4.80 -4.53
C GLY A 62 13.30 -3.73 -4.87
N ALA A 63 12.35 -4.05 -5.73
CA ALA A 63 11.32 -3.12 -6.18
C ALA A 63 10.35 -2.71 -5.06
N GLN A 64 10.31 -3.45 -3.97
CA GLN A 64 9.53 -3.12 -2.78
C GLN A 64 10.41 -2.66 -1.61
N GLY A 65 11.66 -2.29 -1.90
CA GLY A 65 12.62 -1.86 -0.90
C GLY A 65 12.44 -0.44 -0.42
N HIS A 66 13.23 -0.10 0.59
CA HIS A 66 13.20 1.21 1.24
C HIS A 66 11.81 1.55 1.77
N ASN A 67 11.23 2.64 1.30
CA ASN A 67 9.89 3.05 1.70
C ASN A 67 8.93 2.90 0.50
N ILE A 68 8.44 1.68 0.29
CA ILE A 68 7.54 1.40 -0.82
C ILE A 68 6.26 2.25 -0.76
N ALA A 69 5.77 2.56 0.44
CA ALA A 69 4.57 3.38 0.58
C ALA A 69 4.77 4.76 -0.08
N ARG A 70 5.89 5.41 0.17
CA ARG A 70 6.19 6.69 -0.45
C ARG A 70 6.39 6.56 -1.97
N ASN A 71 7.06 5.50 -2.40
CA ASN A 71 7.26 5.25 -3.84
C ASN A 71 5.92 5.05 -4.55
N VAL A 72 5.01 4.30 -3.94
CA VAL A 72 3.67 4.08 -4.48
C VAL A 72 2.87 5.38 -4.52
N ALA A 73 2.94 6.19 -3.46
CA ALA A 73 2.26 7.49 -3.44
C ALA A 73 2.69 8.37 -4.61
N VAL A 74 4.01 8.42 -4.87
CA VAL A 74 4.56 9.21 -5.98
C VAL A 74 4.18 8.64 -7.35
N LEU A 75 4.14 7.32 -7.48
CA LEU A 75 3.78 6.65 -8.73
C LEU A 75 2.29 6.74 -9.04
N SER A 76 1.46 6.95 -8.03
CA SER A 76 0.00 7.00 -8.18
C SER A 76 -0.45 8.41 -8.57
N LYS A 77 -1.78 8.56 -8.72
CA LYS A 77 -2.41 9.86 -8.99
C LYS A 77 -2.65 10.68 -7.72
N LEU A 78 -2.11 10.25 -6.59
CA LEU A 78 -2.15 11.06 -5.37
C LEU A 78 -1.27 12.30 -5.50
N PRO A 79 -1.64 13.41 -4.83
CA PRO A 79 -0.77 14.60 -4.79
C PRO A 79 0.60 14.29 -4.16
N ILE A 80 1.60 15.05 -4.53
CA ILE A 80 2.98 14.87 -4.05
C ILE A 80 3.09 15.07 -2.52
N GLU A 81 2.14 15.78 -1.94
CA GLU A 81 2.13 16.07 -0.50
C GLU A 81 1.72 14.88 0.36
N VAL A 82 1.13 13.84 -0.24
CA VAL A 82 0.71 12.66 0.52
C VAL A 82 1.94 11.93 1.04
N GLY A 83 1.98 11.71 2.35
CA GLY A 83 3.07 10.98 2.98
C GLY A 83 3.02 9.49 2.67
N GLY A 84 4.03 8.78 3.12
CA GLY A 84 4.09 7.33 2.99
C GLY A 84 4.91 6.72 4.10
N THR A 85 4.37 5.70 4.74
CA THR A 85 5.05 4.95 5.81
C THR A 85 4.96 3.48 5.48
N THR A 86 6.09 2.80 5.52
CA THR A 86 6.16 1.36 5.31
C THR A 86 6.36 0.68 6.66
N VAL A 87 5.54 -0.34 6.91
CA VAL A 87 5.52 -1.06 8.18
C VAL A 87 5.90 -2.51 7.92
N ASN A 88 6.76 -3.05 8.74
CA ASN A 88 7.13 -4.45 8.66
C ASN A 88 6.78 -5.18 9.96
N ARG A 89 5.83 -6.08 9.88
CA ARG A 89 5.47 -7.03 10.92
C ARG A 89 5.31 -8.40 10.28
N TYR A 90 6.21 -8.71 9.35
CA TYR A 90 6.20 -9.93 8.54
C TYR A 90 4.82 -10.19 7.92
N CYS A 91 4.27 -11.38 8.08
CA CYS A 91 3.03 -11.77 7.41
C CYS A 91 1.79 -10.99 7.87
N SER A 92 1.85 -10.30 9.01
CA SER A 92 0.75 -9.49 9.51
C SER A 92 0.88 -8.00 9.19
N SER A 93 1.82 -7.62 8.36
CA SER A 93 2.10 -6.21 8.07
C SER A 93 0.90 -5.46 7.51
N GLY A 94 0.14 -6.08 6.59
CA GLY A 94 -1.04 -5.44 6.02
C GLY A 94 -2.14 -5.17 7.05
N LEU A 95 -2.40 -6.12 7.93
CA LEU A 95 -3.37 -5.92 9.02
C LEU A 95 -2.88 -4.84 10.00
N GLN A 96 -1.59 -4.82 10.28
CA GLN A 96 -0.99 -3.81 11.15
C GLN A 96 -1.23 -2.39 10.60
N THR A 97 -1.12 -2.19 9.29
CA THR A 97 -1.34 -0.87 8.70
C THR A 97 -2.78 -0.40 8.85
N VAL A 98 -3.74 -1.31 8.73
CA VAL A 98 -5.16 -0.98 8.94
C VAL A 98 -5.40 -0.56 10.38
N ALA A 99 -4.82 -1.26 11.35
CA ALA A 99 -4.93 -0.90 12.76
C ALA A 99 -4.30 0.46 13.05
N MET A 100 -3.14 0.74 12.47
CA MET A 100 -2.47 2.03 12.63
C MET A 100 -3.28 3.17 12.03
N ALA A 101 -3.79 2.98 10.81
CA ALA A 101 -4.62 3.99 10.14
C ALA A 101 -5.90 4.26 10.94
N ALA A 102 -6.55 3.21 11.42
CA ALA A 102 -7.74 3.35 12.25
C ALA A 102 -7.45 4.16 13.52
N THR A 103 -6.33 3.90 14.17
CA THR A 103 -5.94 4.64 15.37
C THR A 103 -5.68 6.12 15.05
N GLN A 104 -5.02 6.43 13.94
CA GLN A 104 -4.77 7.81 13.53
C GLN A 104 -6.08 8.57 13.25
N VAL A 105 -7.02 7.93 12.58
CA VAL A 105 -8.33 8.54 12.31
C VAL A 105 -9.12 8.70 13.61
N GLN A 106 -9.14 7.68 14.44
CA GLN A 106 -9.89 7.69 15.69
C GLN A 106 -9.40 8.78 16.64
N SER A 107 -8.10 9.02 16.69
CA SER A 107 -7.51 10.06 17.56
C SER A 107 -7.68 11.46 17.01
N GLY A 108 -8.14 11.64 15.80
CA GLY A 108 -8.25 12.94 15.15
C GLY A 108 -6.96 13.43 14.49
N PHE A 109 -5.91 12.61 14.49
CA PHE A 109 -4.64 12.98 13.86
C PHE A 109 -4.77 13.09 12.34
N SER A 110 -5.58 12.22 11.73
CA SER A 110 -5.86 12.23 10.30
C SER A 110 -7.33 11.98 10.04
N ASP A 111 -7.83 12.47 8.92
CA ASP A 111 -9.23 12.27 8.51
C ASP A 111 -9.38 11.16 7.46
N CYS A 112 -8.39 10.98 6.59
CA CYS A 112 -8.47 10.03 5.49
C CYS A 112 -7.08 9.43 5.21
N ILE A 113 -6.99 8.12 5.26
CA ILE A 113 -5.73 7.39 5.08
C ILE A 113 -5.96 6.20 4.16
N ILE A 114 -5.00 5.90 3.30
CA ILE A 114 -4.96 4.65 2.56
C ILE A 114 -4.04 3.70 3.30
N ALA A 115 -4.55 2.53 3.63
CA ALA A 115 -3.79 1.49 4.32
C ALA A 115 -3.83 0.20 3.51
N GLY A 116 -2.74 -0.51 3.46
CA GLY A 116 -2.70 -1.76 2.71
C GLY A 116 -1.41 -2.53 2.91
N GLY A 117 -1.18 -3.47 2.03
CA GLY A 117 0.03 -4.28 2.05
C GLY A 117 0.37 -4.79 0.67
N VAL A 118 1.62 -5.11 0.48
CA VAL A 118 2.13 -5.63 -0.78
C VAL A 118 3.29 -6.57 -0.51
N GLU A 119 3.36 -7.64 -1.30
CA GLU A 119 4.45 -8.57 -1.22
C GLU A 119 4.72 -9.17 -2.61
N SER A 120 5.97 -9.14 -3.03
CA SER A 120 6.41 -9.83 -4.24
C SER A 120 7.70 -10.57 -3.95
N ILE A 121 7.57 -11.84 -3.62
CA ILE A 121 8.73 -12.71 -3.38
C ILE A 121 9.52 -12.89 -4.68
N SER A 122 8.83 -12.99 -5.80
CA SER A 122 9.45 -13.26 -7.12
C SER A 122 10.46 -12.20 -7.52
N THR A 123 10.20 -10.93 -7.24
CA THR A 123 11.09 -9.85 -7.67
C THR A 123 12.13 -9.48 -6.62
N CYS A 124 11.81 -9.64 -5.35
CA CYS A 124 12.74 -9.21 -4.30
C CYS A 124 13.90 -10.18 -4.06
N LEU A 125 13.74 -11.45 -4.42
CA LEU A 125 14.75 -12.47 -4.17
C LEU A 125 15.47 -12.95 -5.43
N LEU A 126 15.30 -12.30 -6.56
CA LEU A 126 15.93 -12.72 -7.81
C LEU A 126 17.45 -12.78 -7.71
N TYR A 127 18.04 -11.85 -7.01
CA TYR A 127 19.50 -11.79 -6.89
C TYR A 127 20.09 -12.91 -6.00
N THR A 128 19.26 -13.62 -5.28
CA THR A 128 19.73 -14.68 -4.37
C THR A 128 19.61 -16.08 -4.96
N SER A 129 19.14 -16.18 -6.19
CA SER A 129 18.85 -17.48 -6.83
C SER A 129 20.03 -18.10 -7.53
N ASP A 130 21.23 -17.65 -7.32
CA ASP A 130 22.46 -18.16 -7.95
C ASP A 130 22.76 -19.61 -7.65
#